data_16a83c10f0ee46543d166161d60f1698
#
_entry.id   16a83c10f0ee46543d166161d60f1698
#
_cell.length_a   1.000
_cell.length_b   1.000
_cell.length_c   1.000
_cell.angle_alpha   90.00
_cell.angle_beta   90.00
_cell.angle_gamma   90.00
#
_symmetry.space_group_name_H-M   'P 1'
#
loop_
_entity.id
_entity.type
_entity.pdbx_description
1 polymer ?
#
loop_
_entity_poly.entity_id
_entity_poly.type
_entity_poly.pdbx_seq_one_letter_code
_entity_poly.pdbx_strand_id
1 'polypeptide(L)'
;MDAETLLEKYAEGERQFQKVNLAEENLKGANLSEIDLYGTNLKGTDLSEANLTKASFNSANFTKASLKNADLHSVTASSSIFSWADLKSADLSWSTLNDVQFNSANLEEATLIGVNLTNAKLSFANLDMANLSGANLSNANLNNASLGGANLSKAFLNKADLEESYLIGANFTLATLKEANLQKAKIQGVKFQRANLTQVDFSGMNLANCDFTGANLLVTNLTKAIFQGANLERAKLRYANLTRANLDGANLRRADLTGADIYGATFKNADLTGAIMPDGEVYQPTTSEGEIGQPETLLKQEIFMTRQVIRTDNAPAPVGPYNQAIAASGTMIFVAGQIAIDPRLGDVVYTDDVKKQTEQVMANMEAILTASGAKFENVVKTTVFLADMNDFSAVNAVYAQYFSEETAPARACVQVSRLPKNVLVEIDCIAVI
;
A
#
# COMPACT_ATOMS: atom_id res chain seq x y z
N MET A 1 25.76 -41.17 -14.00
CA MET A 1 26.20 -40.84 -15.40
C MET A 1 27.23 -39.75 -15.23
N ASP A 2 28.37 -39.88 -15.87
CA ASP A 2 29.37 -38.83 -15.92
C ASP A 2 29.18 -37.91 -17.14
N ALA A 3 29.91 -36.81 -17.16
CA ALA A 3 29.82 -35.81 -18.23
C ALA A 3 30.19 -36.37 -19.61
N GLU A 4 31.20 -37.23 -19.70
CA GLU A 4 31.68 -37.83 -20.94
C GLU A 4 30.57 -38.67 -21.59
N THR A 5 30.01 -39.63 -20.84
CA THR A 5 28.90 -40.47 -21.28
C THR A 5 27.67 -39.65 -21.72
N LEU A 6 27.35 -38.56 -21.02
CA LEU A 6 26.24 -37.68 -21.41
C LEU A 6 26.51 -37.01 -22.75
N LEU A 7 27.72 -36.46 -22.92
CA LEU A 7 28.09 -35.75 -24.14
C LEU A 7 28.16 -36.69 -25.37
N GLU A 8 28.67 -37.91 -25.20
CA GLU A 8 28.67 -38.94 -26.26
C GLU A 8 27.27 -39.26 -26.73
N LYS A 9 26.36 -39.63 -25.80
CA LYS A 9 24.98 -39.93 -26.11
C LYS A 9 24.20 -38.75 -26.70
N TYR A 10 24.48 -37.53 -26.19
CA TYR A 10 23.90 -36.33 -26.78
C TYR A 10 24.34 -36.09 -28.21
N ALA A 11 25.62 -36.37 -28.53
CA ALA A 11 26.18 -36.29 -29.88
C ALA A 11 25.55 -37.35 -30.82
N GLU A 12 25.17 -38.51 -30.30
CA GLU A 12 24.41 -39.57 -31.00
C GLU A 12 22.92 -39.20 -31.25
N GLY A 13 22.45 -38.05 -30.71
CA GLY A 13 21.09 -37.55 -30.91
C GLY A 13 20.16 -37.79 -29.73
N GLU A 14 20.60 -38.45 -28.65
CA GLU A 14 19.77 -38.60 -27.43
C GLU A 14 19.54 -37.22 -26.80
N ARG A 15 18.30 -36.98 -26.33
CA ARG A 15 17.93 -35.73 -25.66
C ARG A 15 17.27 -35.97 -24.29
N GLN A 16 16.91 -37.21 -23.98
CA GLN A 16 16.15 -37.57 -22.77
C GLN A 16 17.08 -38.10 -21.67
N PHE A 17 17.49 -37.24 -20.74
CA PHE A 17 18.41 -37.57 -19.64
C PHE A 17 17.73 -37.29 -18.29
N GLN A 18 16.51 -37.78 -18.14
CA GLN A 18 15.70 -37.51 -16.96
C GLN A 18 16.20 -38.26 -15.73
N LYS A 19 16.11 -37.61 -14.55
CA LYS A 19 16.41 -38.21 -13.22
C LYS A 19 17.81 -38.82 -13.09
N VAL A 20 18.75 -38.41 -13.92
CA VAL A 20 20.15 -38.82 -13.81
C VAL A 20 20.87 -38.05 -12.70
N ASN A 21 22.01 -38.58 -12.25
CA ASN A 21 22.90 -37.87 -11.35
C ASN A 21 24.11 -37.36 -12.13
N LEU A 22 24.29 -36.05 -12.19
CA LEU A 22 25.37 -35.30 -12.81
C LEU A 22 26.04 -34.35 -11.80
N ALA A 23 25.87 -34.65 -10.49
CA ALA A 23 26.42 -33.78 -9.46
C ALA A 23 27.95 -33.72 -9.54
N GLU A 24 28.50 -32.49 -9.37
CA GLU A 24 29.93 -32.17 -9.39
C GLU A 24 30.60 -32.44 -10.76
N GLU A 25 29.85 -32.72 -11.83
CA GLU A 25 30.38 -32.96 -13.18
C GLU A 25 30.81 -31.66 -13.85
N ASN A 26 31.71 -31.76 -14.82
CA ASN A 26 32.17 -30.62 -15.63
C ASN A 26 31.55 -30.67 -17.03
N LEU A 27 30.64 -29.77 -17.29
CA LEU A 27 29.93 -29.56 -18.55
C LEU A 27 30.17 -28.14 -19.08
N LYS A 28 31.29 -27.52 -18.67
CA LYS A 28 31.65 -26.16 -19.08
C LYS A 28 31.70 -26.04 -20.60
N GLY A 29 31.03 -25.01 -21.17
CA GLY A 29 30.98 -24.73 -22.61
C GLY A 29 30.28 -25.79 -23.44
N ALA A 30 29.67 -26.80 -22.84
CA ALA A 30 28.96 -27.87 -23.56
C ALA A 30 27.76 -27.31 -24.33
N ASN A 31 27.54 -27.82 -25.55
CA ASN A 31 26.30 -27.56 -26.29
C ASN A 31 25.28 -28.65 -25.94
N LEU A 32 24.28 -28.27 -25.14
CA LEU A 32 23.22 -29.13 -24.62
C LEU A 32 21.83 -28.52 -24.92
N SER A 33 21.70 -27.84 -26.07
CA SER A 33 20.43 -27.23 -26.48
C SER A 33 19.33 -28.29 -26.60
N GLU A 34 18.10 -27.93 -26.18
CA GLU A 34 16.92 -28.81 -26.24
C GLU A 34 17.03 -30.13 -25.41
N ILE A 35 18.05 -30.26 -24.54
CA ILE A 35 18.20 -31.43 -23.65
C ILE A 35 17.07 -31.47 -22.61
N ASP A 36 16.58 -32.67 -22.32
CA ASP A 36 15.62 -32.90 -21.21
C ASP A 36 16.34 -33.51 -20.01
N LEU A 37 16.48 -32.72 -18.97
CA LEU A 37 17.09 -33.04 -17.68
C LEU A 37 16.05 -33.01 -16.55
N TYR A 38 14.78 -33.36 -16.84
CA TYR A 38 13.72 -33.39 -15.85
C TYR A 38 14.15 -34.16 -14.58
N GLY A 39 14.02 -33.53 -13.41
CA GLY A 39 14.30 -34.16 -12.12
C GLY A 39 15.75 -34.58 -11.90
N THR A 40 16.68 -34.13 -12.73
CA THR A 40 18.11 -34.47 -12.68
C THR A 40 18.81 -33.77 -11.51
N ASN A 41 19.75 -34.45 -10.89
CA ASN A 41 20.64 -33.87 -9.88
C ASN A 41 21.89 -33.26 -10.56
N LEU A 42 21.95 -31.94 -10.56
CA LEU A 42 23.02 -31.10 -11.11
C LEU A 42 23.71 -30.29 -10.01
N LYS A 43 23.69 -30.80 -8.78
CA LYS A 43 24.30 -30.10 -7.64
C LYS A 43 25.80 -29.95 -7.85
N GLY A 44 26.30 -28.70 -7.74
CA GLY A 44 27.73 -28.38 -7.90
C GLY A 44 28.30 -28.59 -9.29
N THR A 45 27.49 -28.92 -10.31
CA THR A 45 27.89 -29.08 -11.70
C THR A 45 28.43 -27.77 -12.27
N ASP A 46 29.52 -27.82 -13.03
CA ASP A 46 29.99 -26.68 -13.81
C ASP A 46 29.36 -26.69 -15.22
N LEU A 47 28.42 -25.79 -15.44
CA LEU A 47 27.73 -25.51 -16.71
C LEU A 47 28.06 -24.10 -17.21
N SER A 48 29.17 -23.50 -16.70
CA SER A 48 29.57 -22.17 -17.15
C SER A 48 29.81 -22.14 -18.67
N GLU A 49 29.32 -21.07 -19.30
CA GLU A 49 29.43 -20.87 -20.76
C GLU A 49 28.70 -21.95 -21.60
N ALA A 50 27.91 -22.85 -21.00
CA ALA A 50 27.17 -23.87 -21.73
C ALA A 50 26.00 -23.27 -22.50
N ASN A 51 25.69 -23.86 -23.68
CA ASN A 51 24.48 -23.60 -24.42
C ASN A 51 23.39 -24.58 -23.98
N LEU A 52 22.38 -24.06 -23.28
CA LEU A 52 21.24 -24.79 -22.72
C LEU A 52 19.92 -24.30 -23.32
N THR A 53 19.97 -23.62 -24.47
CA THR A 53 18.78 -23.03 -25.10
C THR A 53 17.65 -24.04 -25.26
N LYS A 54 16.43 -23.65 -24.88
CA LYS A 54 15.21 -24.47 -24.94
C LYS A 54 15.28 -25.79 -24.15
N ALA A 55 16.26 -25.99 -23.27
CA ALA A 55 16.34 -27.18 -22.44
C ALA A 55 15.16 -27.27 -21.43
N SER A 56 14.88 -28.49 -20.98
CA SER A 56 13.88 -28.78 -19.94
C SER A 56 14.58 -29.21 -18.65
N PHE A 57 14.37 -28.43 -17.58
CA PHE A 57 14.97 -28.66 -16.25
C PHE A 57 13.92 -28.78 -15.16
N ASN A 58 12.65 -28.97 -15.50
CA ASN A 58 11.59 -28.99 -14.49
C ASN A 58 11.94 -29.94 -13.36
N SER A 59 11.80 -29.49 -12.10
CA SER A 59 12.13 -30.22 -10.89
C SER A 59 13.62 -30.64 -10.75
N ALA A 60 14.53 -30.12 -11.56
CA ALA A 60 15.97 -30.41 -11.46
C ALA A 60 16.61 -29.64 -10.28
N ASN A 61 17.74 -30.15 -9.79
CA ASN A 61 18.46 -29.57 -8.67
C ASN A 61 19.84 -29.04 -9.10
N PHE A 62 19.96 -27.71 -9.21
CA PHE A 62 21.18 -26.98 -9.52
C PHE A 62 21.80 -26.35 -8.26
N THR A 63 21.53 -26.84 -7.06
CA THR A 63 22.10 -26.27 -5.84
C THR A 63 23.62 -26.15 -5.95
N LYS A 64 24.15 -24.91 -5.80
CA LYS A 64 25.57 -24.59 -5.92
C LYS A 64 26.21 -24.86 -7.30
N ALA A 65 25.43 -25.09 -8.35
CA ALA A 65 25.97 -25.22 -9.71
C ALA A 65 26.52 -23.88 -10.22
N SER A 66 27.50 -23.95 -11.11
CA SER A 66 28.01 -22.79 -11.87
C SER A 66 27.35 -22.74 -13.24
N LEU A 67 26.63 -21.64 -13.52
CA LEU A 67 26.01 -21.36 -14.82
C LEU A 67 26.44 -19.97 -15.34
N LYS A 68 27.65 -19.53 -14.95
CA LYS A 68 28.18 -18.23 -15.38
C LYS A 68 28.21 -18.14 -16.88
N ASN A 69 27.71 -17.03 -17.43
CA ASN A 69 27.63 -16.78 -18.87
C ASN A 69 26.94 -17.90 -19.68
N ALA A 70 26.16 -18.78 -19.03
CA ALA A 70 25.43 -19.81 -19.75
C ALA A 70 24.25 -19.21 -20.52
N ASP A 71 23.94 -19.79 -21.67
CA ASP A 71 22.76 -19.47 -22.46
C ASP A 71 21.61 -20.40 -22.06
N LEU A 72 20.68 -19.87 -21.28
CA LEU A 72 19.46 -20.53 -20.80
C LEU A 72 18.21 -19.94 -21.46
N HIS A 73 18.33 -19.36 -22.66
CA HIS A 73 17.22 -18.73 -23.35
C HIS A 73 16.09 -19.73 -23.63
N SER A 74 14.87 -19.36 -23.30
CA SER A 74 13.66 -20.16 -23.54
C SER A 74 13.65 -21.53 -22.82
N VAL A 75 14.35 -21.70 -21.71
CA VAL A 75 14.29 -22.96 -20.93
C VAL A 75 12.97 -23.09 -20.15
N THR A 76 12.61 -24.32 -19.81
CA THR A 76 11.56 -24.62 -18.83
C THR A 76 12.20 -25.23 -17.59
N ALA A 77 12.05 -24.57 -16.44
CA ALA A 77 12.66 -25.02 -15.18
C ALA A 77 11.70 -24.77 -13.99
N SER A 78 10.41 -25.06 -14.21
CA SER A 78 9.40 -24.91 -13.15
C SER A 78 9.72 -25.82 -11.95
N SER A 79 9.56 -25.28 -10.74
CA SER A 79 9.80 -25.96 -9.47
C SER A 79 11.23 -26.51 -9.29
N SER A 80 12.19 -26.05 -10.06
CA SER A 80 13.60 -26.42 -9.93
C SER A 80 14.30 -25.64 -8.82
N ILE A 81 15.45 -26.14 -8.39
CA ILE A 81 16.21 -25.62 -7.26
C ILE A 81 17.53 -25.05 -7.77
N PHE A 82 17.70 -23.73 -7.71
CA PHE A 82 18.96 -23.03 -8.02
C PHE A 82 19.53 -22.33 -6.78
N SER A 83 19.19 -22.80 -5.59
CA SER A 83 19.69 -22.18 -4.36
C SER A 83 21.23 -22.21 -4.33
N TRP A 84 21.85 -21.04 -4.08
CA TRP A 84 23.30 -20.85 -4.08
C TRP A 84 24.00 -21.06 -5.43
N ALA A 85 23.24 -21.23 -6.52
CA ALA A 85 23.83 -21.34 -7.86
C ALA A 85 24.40 -19.99 -8.32
N ASP A 86 25.43 -20.04 -9.16
CA ASP A 86 26.05 -18.86 -9.72
C ASP A 86 25.64 -18.72 -11.21
N LEU A 87 24.73 -17.78 -11.48
CA LEU A 87 24.19 -17.46 -12.80
C LEU A 87 24.63 -16.07 -13.25
N LYS A 88 25.78 -15.58 -12.74
CA LYS A 88 26.27 -14.25 -13.13
C LYS A 88 26.38 -14.16 -14.65
N SER A 89 25.80 -13.08 -15.22
CA SER A 89 25.75 -12.79 -16.65
C SER A 89 25.13 -13.89 -17.52
N ALA A 90 24.34 -14.82 -16.95
CA ALA A 90 23.59 -15.82 -17.71
C ALA A 90 22.39 -15.20 -18.44
N ASP A 91 21.99 -15.76 -19.59
CA ASP A 91 20.76 -15.38 -20.30
C ASP A 91 19.65 -16.38 -20.02
N LEU A 92 18.62 -15.96 -19.27
CA LEU A 92 17.40 -16.70 -18.96
C LEU A 92 16.18 -16.11 -19.68
N SER A 93 16.36 -15.27 -20.69
CA SER A 93 15.27 -14.57 -21.36
C SER A 93 14.20 -15.53 -21.87
N TRP A 94 12.93 -15.12 -21.71
CA TRP A 94 11.73 -15.86 -22.18
C TRP A 94 11.55 -17.26 -21.58
N SER A 95 12.23 -17.54 -20.48
CA SER A 95 12.16 -18.83 -19.80
C SER A 95 10.94 -18.93 -18.88
N THR A 96 10.51 -20.18 -18.63
CA THR A 96 9.43 -20.50 -17.70
C THR A 96 10.02 -21.05 -16.41
N LEU A 97 10.04 -20.23 -15.36
CA LEU A 97 10.70 -20.45 -14.07
C LEU A 97 9.73 -20.28 -12.89
N ASN A 98 8.45 -20.58 -13.10
CA ASN A 98 7.48 -20.48 -12.01
C ASN A 98 7.79 -21.45 -10.87
N ASP A 99 7.54 -21.03 -9.63
CA ASP A 99 7.81 -21.79 -8.41
C ASP A 99 9.30 -22.18 -8.21
N VAL A 100 10.21 -21.57 -8.97
CA VAL A 100 11.67 -21.84 -8.87
C VAL A 100 12.23 -21.35 -7.53
N GLN A 101 13.27 -22.01 -7.05
CA GLN A 101 14.00 -21.65 -5.83
C GLN A 101 15.38 -21.07 -6.19
N PHE A 102 15.51 -19.75 -6.15
CA PHE A 102 16.75 -18.99 -6.34
C PHE A 102 17.30 -18.42 -5.02
N ASN A 103 16.92 -19.00 -3.87
CA ASN A 103 17.38 -18.44 -2.60
C ASN A 103 18.92 -18.37 -2.56
N SER A 104 19.46 -17.18 -2.26
CA SER A 104 20.90 -16.90 -2.23
C SER A 104 21.64 -17.19 -3.54
N ALA A 105 20.96 -17.29 -4.67
CA ALA A 105 21.59 -17.42 -5.98
C ALA A 105 22.23 -16.10 -6.41
N ASN A 106 23.30 -16.18 -7.19
CA ASN A 106 23.93 -15.03 -7.82
C ASN A 106 23.42 -14.88 -9.26
N LEU A 107 22.61 -13.85 -9.50
CA LEU A 107 22.03 -13.46 -10.79
C LEU A 107 22.53 -12.08 -11.22
N GLU A 108 23.69 -11.64 -10.67
CA GLU A 108 24.31 -10.36 -11.01
C GLU A 108 24.50 -10.25 -12.52
N GLU A 109 24.07 -9.12 -13.11
CA GLU A 109 24.15 -8.85 -14.55
C GLU A 109 23.40 -9.86 -15.44
N ALA A 110 22.62 -10.80 -14.87
CA ALA A 110 21.87 -11.77 -15.66
C ALA A 110 20.77 -11.10 -16.50
N THR A 111 20.48 -11.68 -17.66
CA THR A 111 19.39 -11.26 -18.54
C THR A 111 18.16 -12.15 -18.30
N LEU A 112 17.07 -11.53 -17.83
CA LEU A 112 15.81 -12.20 -17.45
C LEU A 112 14.61 -11.54 -18.17
N ILE A 113 14.83 -11.09 -19.42
CA ILE A 113 13.80 -10.36 -20.19
C ILE A 113 12.58 -11.28 -20.43
N GLY A 114 11.38 -10.83 -20.05
CA GLY A 114 10.13 -11.57 -20.28
C GLY A 114 10.05 -12.91 -19.58
N VAL A 115 10.92 -13.20 -18.62
CA VAL A 115 10.91 -14.47 -17.86
C VAL A 115 9.64 -14.59 -17.00
N ASN A 116 9.11 -15.80 -16.86
CA ASN A 116 8.07 -16.09 -15.90
C ASN A 116 8.65 -16.60 -14.58
N LEU A 117 8.64 -15.76 -13.56
CA LEU A 117 9.10 -16.02 -12.18
C LEU A 117 7.92 -16.01 -11.19
N THR A 118 6.70 -16.30 -11.63
CA THR A 118 5.54 -16.33 -10.74
C THR A 118 5.79 -17.29 -9.58
N ASN A 119 5.51 -16.83 -8.34
CA ASN A 119 5.74 -17.54 -7.08
C ASN A 119 7.22 -17.94 -6.83
N ALA A 120 8.18 -17.40 -7.55
CA ALA A 120 9.60 -17.72 -7.37
C ALA A 120 10.09 -17.31 -5.96
N LYS A 121 11.02 -18.09 -5.40
CA LYS A 121 11.70 -17.81 -4.14
C LYS A 121 13.08 -17.24 -4.42
N LEU A 122 13.23 -15.94 -4.22
CA LEU A 122 14.45 -15.17 -4.53
C LEU A 122 15.04 -14.51 -3.26
N SER A 123 14.69 -15.01 -2.07
CA SER A 123 15.19 -14.43 -0.82
C SER A 123 16.71 -14.48 -0.79
N PHE A 124 17.34 -13.33 -0.45
CA PHE A 124 18.79 -13.15 -0.41
C PHE A 124 19.49 -13.34 -1.77
N ALA A 125 18.78 -13.41 -2.89
CA ALA A 125 19.39 -13.48 -4.21
C ALA A 125 20.10 -12.16 -4.57
N ASN A 126 21.21 -12.24 -5.29
CA ASN A 126 21.87 -11.10 -5.89
C ASN A 126 21.39 -10.92 -7.34
N LEU A 127 20.66 -9.86 -7.61
CA LEU A 127 20.13 -9.45 -8.93
C LEU A 127 20.68 -8.07 -9.32
N ASP A 128 21.81 -7.64 -8.73
CA ASP A 128 22.39 -6.35 -9.05
C ASP A 128 22.67 -6.24 -10.54
N MET A 129 22.27 -5.12 -11.13
CA MET A 129 22.42 -4.83 -12.57
C MET A 129 21.70 -5.82 -13.50
N ALA A 130 20.90 -6.77 -12.98
CA ALA A 130 20.13 -7.71 -13.78
C ALA A 130 19.06 -7.02 -14.63
N ASN A 131 18.76 -7.57 -15.81
CA ASN A 131 17.72 -7.08 -16.69
C ASN A 131 16.47 -7.95 -16.63
N LEU A 132 15.47 -7.51 -15.83
CA LEU A 132 14.17 -8.16 -15.63
C LEU A 132 13.05 -7.44 -16.41
N SER A 133 13.38 -6.74 -17.51
CA SER A 133 12.35 -5.98 -18.23
C SER A 133 11.25 -6.89 -18.75
N GLY A 134 9.98 -6.55 -18.43
CA GLY A 134 8.81 -7.34 -18.80
C GLY A 134 8.67 -8.69 -18.07
N ALA A 135 9.53 -9.00 -17.10
CA ALA A 135 9.44 -10.23 -16.32
C ALA A 135 8.15 -10.31 -15.49
N ASN A 136 7.62 -11.51 -15.27
CA ASN A 136 6.50 -11.75 -14.36
C ASN A 136 7.01 -12.30 -13.02
N LEU A 137 7.01 -11.44 -12.02
CA LEU A 137 7.39 -11.71 -10.63
C LEU A 137 6.17 -11.71 -9.70
N SER A 138 4.96 -11.91 -10.21
CA SER A 138 3.75 -11.90 -9.39
C SER A 138 3.85 -12.94 -8.27
N ASN A 139 3.55 -12.52 -7.02
CA ASN A 139 3.70 -13.31 -5.79
C ASN A 139 5.13 -13.84 -5.52
N ALA A 140 6.16 -13.35 -6.21
CA ALA A 140 7.54 -13.77 -5.93
C ALA A 140 8.00 -13.23 -4.57
N ASN A 141 8.83 -14.01 -3.89
CA ASN A 141 9.47 -13.59 -2.64
C ASN A 141 10.91 -13.11 -2.95
N LEU A 142 11.13 -11.80 -2.86
CA LEU A 142 12.41 -11.11 -3.03
C LEU A 142 12.91 -10.51 -1.71
N ASN A 143 12.43 -11.00 -0.58
CA ASN A 143 12.80 -10.50 0.74
C ASN A 143 14.33 -10.55 0.91
N ASN A 144 14.94 -9.43 1.35
CA ASN A 144 16.38 -9.27 1.48
C ASN A 144 17.20 -9.49 0.17
N ALA A 145 16.57 -9.48 -1.00
CA ALA A 145 17.30 -9.58 -2.27
C ALA A 145 18.01 -8.27 -2.61
N SER A 146 19.15 -8.36 -3.30
CA SER A 146 19.85 -7.20 -3.89
C SER A 146 19.42 -7.02 -5.34
N LEU A 147 18.93 -5.82 -5.69
CA LEU A 147 18.50 -5.42 -7.03
C LEU A 147 19.07 -4.04 -7.39
N GLY A 148 20.24 -3.70 -6.85
CA GLY A 148 20.89 -2.42 -7.11
C GLY A 148 21.09 -2.19 -8.61
N GLY A 149 20.56 -1.09 -9.15
CA GLY A 149 20.62 -0.78 -10.58
C GLY A 149 19.88 -1.74 -11.51
N ALA A 150 19.15 -2.72 -11.01
CA ALA A 150 18.39 -3.66 -11.83
C ALA A 150 17.31 -2.97 -12.68
N ASN A 151 17.07 -3.49 -13.88
CA ASN A 151 16.03 -3.02 -14.78
C ASN A 151 14.77 -3.89 -14.68
N LEU A 152 13.76 -3.40 -13.98
CA LEU A 152 12.43 -4.02 -13.85
C LEU A 152 11.37 -3.27 -14.66
N SER A 153 11.77 -2.54 -15.71
CA SER A 153 10.82 -1.79 -16.52
C SER A 153 9.76 -2.71 -17.13
N LYS A 154 8.48 -2.32 -17.05
CA LYS A 154 7.32 -3.10 -17.52
C LYS A 154 7.14 -4.46 -16.82
N ALA A 155 7.86 -4.76 -15.75
CA ALA A 155 7.71 -6.00 -15.00
C ALA A 155 6.39 -6.07 -14.23
N PHE A 156 5.91 -7.27 -13.95
CA PHE A 156 4.72 -7.55 -13.17
C PHE A 156 5.13 -8.07 -11.79
N LEU A 157 4.92 -7.26 -10.75
CA LEU A 157 5.29 -7.56 -9.35
C LEU A 157 4.07 -7.50 -8.42
N ASN A 158 2.86 -7.77 -8.93
CA ASN A 158 1.69 -7.73 -8.08
C ASN A 158 1.83 -8.71 -6.92
N LYS A 159 1.63 -8.22 -5.68
CA LYS A 159 1.79 -8.99 -4.44
C LYS A 159 3.18 -9.60 -4.22
N ALA A 160 4.20 -9.13 -4.93
CA ALA A 160 5.57 -9.54 -4.66
C ALA A 160 6.02 -9.02 -3.28
N ASP A 161 6.82 -9.81 -2.59
CA ASP A 161 7.43 -9.43 -1.32
C ASP A 161 8.88 -8.96 -1.56
N LEU A 162 9.10 -7.64 -1.39
CA LEU A 162 10.39 -6.95 -1.51
C LEU A 162 10.83 -6.39 -0.14
N GLU A 163 10.29 -6.92 0.98
CA GLU A 163 10.65 -6.44 2.30
C GLU A 163 12.17 -6.52 2.51
N GLU A 164 12.74 -5.45 3.07
CA GLU A 164 14.18 -5.34 3.37
C GLU A 164 15.12 -5.49 2.14
N SER A 165 14.57 -5.48 0.92
CA SER A 165 15.38 -5.57 -0.30
C SER A 165 16.20 -4.30 -0.57
N TYR A 166 17.27 -4.45 -1.36
CA TYR A 166 18.15 -3.37 -1.76
C TYR A 166 17.86 -2.98 -3.21
N LEU A 167 17.19 -1.83 -3.41
CA LEU A 167 16.66 -1.38 -4.71
C LEU A 167 17.32 -0.11 -5.23
N ILE A 168 18.44 0.34 -4.63
CA ILE A 168 19.06 1.63 -4.98
C ILE A 168 19.34 1.72 -6.49
N GLY A 169 18.79 2.75 -7.12
CA GLY A 169 18.94 2.98 -8.56
C GLY A 169 18.16 2.02 -9.47
N ALA A 170 17.37 1.12 -8.93
CA ALA A 170 16.53 0.22 -9.73
C ALA A 170 15.50 0.98 -10.58
N ASN A 171 15.14 0.42 -11.72
CA ASN A 171 14.21 1.00 -12.67
C ASN A 171 12.90 0.20 -12.74
N PHE A 172 11.82 0.73 -12.17
CA PHE A 172 10.46 0.20 -12.22
C PHE A 172 9.54 0.96 -13.20
N THR A 173 10.11 1.64 -14.20
CA THR A 173 9.30 2.39 -15.17
C THR A 173 8.24 1.50 -15.80
N LEU A 174 6.96 1.93 -15.74
CA LEU A 174 5.81 1.17 -16.28
C LEU A 174 5.57 -0.19 -15.62
N ALA A 175 6.22 -0.54 -14.52
CA ALA A 175 5.99 -1.78 -13.80
C ALA A 175 4.64 -1.77 -13.06
N THR A 176 4.09 -2.95 -12.74
CA THR A 176 2.92 -3.09 -11.87
C THR A 176 3.33 -3.71 -10.54
N LEU A 177 3.11 -2.96 -9.44
CA LEU A 177 3.46 -3.36 -8.08
C LEU A 177 2.21 -3.33 -7.16
N LYS A 178 1.03 -3.54 -7.72
CA LYS A 178 -0.20 -3.51 -6.90
C LYS A 178 -0.08 -4.48 -5.71
N GLU A 179 -0.33 -3.97 -4.50
CA GLU A 179 -0.26 -4.75 -3.25
C GLU A 179 1.14 -5.37 -2.97
N ALA A 180 2.21 -4.90 -3.62
CA ALA A 180 3.56 -5.35 -3.30
C ALA A 180 4.01 -4.83 -1.93
N ASN A 181 4.76 -5.65 -1.19
CA ASN A 181 5.39 -5.27 0.08
C ASN A 181 6.79 -4.70 -0.18
N LEU A 182 6.99 -3.41 0.06
CA LEU A 182 8.27 -2.70 -0.05
C LEU A 182 8.79 -2.23 1.32
N GLN A 183 8.19 -2.69 2.42
CA GLN A 183 8.54 -2.22 3.76
C GLN A 183 10.03 -2.42 4.06
N LYS A 184 10.66 -1.39 4.64
CA LYS A 184 12.09 -1.36 4.98
C LYS A 184 13.06 -1.51 3.79
N ALA A 185 12.57 -1.61 2.54
CA ALA A 185 13.45 -1.65 1.37
C ALA A 185 14.29 -0.37 1.23
N LYS A 186 15.50 -0.49 0.70
CA LYS A 186 16.40 0.63 0.40
C LYS A 186 16.11 1.13 -1.01
N ILE A 187 15.37 2.27 -1.13
CA ILE A 187 14.80 2.71 -2.41
C ILE A 187 15.28 4.09 -2.90
N GLN A 188 16.41 4.58 -2.41
CA GLN A 188 16.93 5.88 -2.88
C GLN A 188 17.23 5.86 -4.39
N GLY A 189 16.75 6.90 -5.09
CA GLY A 189 16.99 7.06 -6.52
C GLY A 189 16.29 6.04 -7.42
N VAL A 190 15.30 5.31 -6.89
CA VAL A 190 14.48 4.39 -7.68
C VAL A 190 13.59 5.17 -8.66
N LYS A 191 13.43 4.62 -9.87
CA LYS A 191 12.55 5.16 -10.90
C LYS A 191 11.23 4.40 -10.92
N PHE A 192 10.14 5.06 -10.49
CA PHE A 192 8.76 4.55 -10.53
C PHE A 192 7.91 5.26 -11.59
N GLN A 193 8.53 5.77 -12.66
CA GLN A 193 7.84 6.52 -13.70
C GLN A 193 6.69 5.70 -14.30
N ARG A 194 5.45 6.25 -14.21
CA ARG A 194 4.22 5.59 -14.68
C ARG A 194 3.99 4.18 -14.11
N ALA A 195 4.65 3.81 -13.03
CA ALA A 195 4.41 2.54 -12.35
C ALA A 195 3.01 2.52 -11.71
N ASN A 196 2.42 1.33 -11.62
CA ASN A 196 1.20 1.12 -10.85
C ASN A 196 1.55 0.66 -9.43
N LEU A 197 1.41 1.56 -8.46
CA LEU A 197 1.72 1.39 -7.05
C LEU A 197 0.44 1.36 -6.18
N THR A 198 -0.71 1.09 -6.79
CA THR A 198 -2.00 1.07 -6.09
C THR A 198 -1.96 0.17 -4.86
N GLN A 199 -2.41 0.67 -3.72
CA GLN A 199 -2.47 -0.04 -2.44
C GLN A 199 -1.11 -0.52 -1.89
N VAL A 200 0.00 0.06 -2.33
CA VAL A 200 1.32 -0.17 -1.71
C VAL A 200 1.39 0.61 -0.38
N ASP A 201 2.03 0.03 0.62
CA ASP A 201 2.34 0.70 1.88
C ASP A 201 3.79 1.24 1.85
N PHE A 202 3.92 2.57 1.83
CA PHE A 202 5.19 3.30 1.93
C PHE A 202 5.31 4.06 3.27
N SER A 203 4.51 3.71 4.27
CA SER A 203 4.49 4.45 5.54
C SER A 203 5.87 4.50 6.20
N GLY A 204 6.29 5.71 6.58
CA GLY A 204 7.58 5.97 7.21
C GLY A 204 8.81 5.77 6.33
N MET A 205 8.64 5.42 5.05
CA MET A 205 9.77 5.15 4.16
C MET A 205 10.44 6.43 3.65
N ASN A 206 11.74 6.34 3.42
CA ASN A 206 12.50 7.40 2.77
C ASN A 206 12.47 7.25 1.25
N LEU A 207 11.66 8.09 0.59
CA LEU A 207 11.42 8.18 -0.85
C LEU A 207 12.12 9.39 -1.48
N ALA A 208 13.07 9.99 -0.75
CA ALA A 208 13.78 11.17 -1.22
C ALA A 208 14.49 10.91 -2.56
N ASN A 209 14.39 11.88 -3.46
CA ASN A 209 14.96 11.84 -4.81
C ASN A 209 14.47 10.69 -5.71
N CYS A 210 13.42 9.97 -5.33
CA CYS A 210 12.77 8.99 -6.20
C CYS A 210 11.95 9.69 -7.30
N ASP A 211 11.81 9.02 -8.44
CA ASP A 211 11.05 9.54 -9.56
C ASP A 211 9.70 8.80 -9.72
N PHE A 212 8.63 9.47 -9.32
CA PHE A 212 7.25 9.01 -9.42
C PHE A 212 6.48 9.70 -10.56
N THR A 213 7.15 10.25 -11.56
CA THR A 213 6.50 10.96 -12.66
C THR A 213 5.38 10.14 -13.28
N GLY A 214 4.14 10.62 -13.17
CA GLY A 214 2.95 9.94 -13.70
C GLY A 214 2.60 8.60 -13.04
N ALA A 215 3.25 8.25 -11.92
CA ALA A 215 2.94 7.01 -11.18
C ALA A 215 1.50 7.01 -10.66
N ASN A 216 0.91 5.82 -10.59
CA ASN A 216 -0.40 5.62 -9.97
C ASN A 216 -0.23 5.21 -8.51
N LEU A 217 -0.47 6.15 -7.61
CA LEU A 217 -0.41 6.04 -6.15
C LEU A 217 -1.83 6.04 -5.53
N LEU A 218 -2.83 5.57 -6.26
CA LEU A 218 -4.22 5.51 -5.80
C LEU A 218 -4.34 4.67 -4.52
N VAL A 219 -4.93 5.25 -3.46
CA VAL A 219 -5.17 4.57 -2.16
C VAL A 219 -3.89 4.01 -1.52
N THR A 220 -2.73 4.63 -1.79
CA THR A 220 -1.46 4.26 -1.14
C THR A 220 -1.39 4.82 0.28
N ASN A 221 -0.75 4.07 1.19
CA ASN A 221 -0.38 4.56 2.50
C ASN A 221 1.00 5.23 2.44
N LEU A 222 1.02 6.56 2.58
CA LEU A 222 2.22 7.40 2.54
C LEU A 222 2.42 8.13 3.89
N THR A 223 1.78 7.63 4.96
CA THR A 223 1.86 8.22 6.30
C THR A 223 3.31 8.36 6.75
N LYS A 224 3.73 9.58 7.09
CA LYS A 224 5.11 9.91 7.50
C LYS A 224 6.20 9.57 6.45
N ALA A 225 5.84 9.30 5.20
CA ALA A 225 6.82 9.09 4.12
C ALA A 225 7.63 10.39 3.85
N ILE A 226 8.89 10.23 3.45
CA ILE A 226 9.79 11.36 3.16
C ILE A 226 9.99 11.44 1.65
N PHE A 227 9.40 12.46 1.01
CA PHE A 227 9.51 12.76 -0.43
C PHE A 227 10.43 13.95 -0.73
N GLN A 228 11.33 14.30 0.17
CA GLN A 228 12.19 15.46 -0.02
C GLN A 228 12.93 15.39 -1.36
N GLY A 229 12.69 16.39 -2.24
CA GLY A 229 13.27 16.46 -3.57
C GLY A 229 12.79 15.36 -4.55
N ALA A 230 11.76 14.59 -4.21
CA ALA A 230 11.18 13.58 -5.10
C ALA A 230 10.42 14.23 -6.27
N ASN A 231 10.38 13.55 -7.41
CA ASN A 231 9.61 13.98 -8.56
C ASN A 231 8.26 13.25 -8.61
N LEU A 232 7.18 13.97 -8.32
CA LEU A 232 5.79 13.51 -8.33
C LEU A 232 4.98 14.18 -9.48
N GLU A 233 5.66 14.71 -10.52
CA GLU A 233 4.99 15.36 -11.63
C GLU A 233 3.93 14.45 -12.24
N ARG A 234 2.68 14.92 -12.34
CA ARG A 234 1.53 14.16 -12.87
C ARG A 234 1.25 12.84 -12.13
N ALA A 235 1.77 12.65 -10.92
CA ALA A 235 1.43 11.48 -10.11
C ALA A 235 -0.06 11.50 -9.73
N LYS A 236 -0.67 10.32 -9.67
CA LYS A 236 -2.07 10.12 -9.27
C LYS A 236 -2.12 9.71 -7.81
N LEU A 237 -2.32 10.68 -6.91
CA LEU A 237 -2.34 10.53 -5.46
C LEU A 237 -3.77 10.51 -4.89
N ARG A 238 -4.78 10.25 -5.74
CA ARG A 238 -6.18 10.26 -5.29
C ARG A 238 -6.39 9.28 -4.14
N TYR A 239 -7.04 9.79 -3.08
CA TYR A 239 -7.34 9.04 -1.85
C TYR A 239 -6.09 8.42 -1.17
N ALA A 240 -4.88 8.89 -1.49
CA ALA A 240 -3.68 8.48 -0.78
C ALA A 240 -3.66 9.09 0.63
N ASN A 241 -3.12 8.35 1.59
CA ASN A 241 -2.90 8.86 2.94
C ASN A 241 -1.48 9.44 3.06
N LEU A 242 -1.38 10.77 3.02
CA LEU A 242 -0.14 11.55 3.18
C LEU A 242 0.02 12.14 4.60
N THR A 243 -0.74 11.64 5.58
CA THR A 243 -0.69 12.14 6.96
C THR A 243 0.74 12.25 7.46
N ARG A 244 1.17 13.47 7.82
CA ARG A 244 2.53 13.80 8.29
C ARG A 244 3.66 13.43 7.32
N ALA A 245 3.38 13.30 6.03
CA ALA A 245 4.42 13.11 5.00
C ALA A 245 5.24 14.39 4.83
N ASN A 246 6.52 14.24 4.50
CA ASN A 246 7.40 15.36 4.16
C ASN A 246 7.58 15.45 2.64
N LEU A 247 6.94 16.45 2.01
CA LEU A 247 7.04 16.74 0.57
C LEU A 247 7.87 18.01 0.30
N ASP A 248 8.73 18.42 1.24
CA ASP A 248 9.54 19.63 1.10
C ASP A 248 10.46 19.52 -0.13
N GLY A 249 10.41 20.53 -1.00
CA GLY A 249 11.16 20.58 -2.24
C GLY A 249 10.75 19.55 -3.30
N ALA A 250 9.65 18.81 -3.10
CA ALA A 250 9.14 17.87 -4.09
C ALA A 250 8.52 18.57 -5.30
N ASN A 251 8.63 17.98 -6.49
CA ASN A 251 7.93 18.43 -7.69
C ASN A 251 6.57 17.72 -7.78
N LEU A 252 5.48 18.46 -7.52
CA LEU A 252 4.10 17.97 -7.60
C LEU A 252 3.35 18.62 -8.79
N ARG A 253 4.06 19.15 -9.79
CA ARG A 253 3.40 19.80 -10.94
C ARG A 253 2.36 18.88 -11.56
N ARG A 254 1.12 19.40 -11.68
CA ARG A 254 -0.01 18.66 -12.26
C ARG A 254 -0.29 17.30 -11.57
N ALA A 255 0.16 17.09 -10.34
CA ALA A 255 -0.23 15.93 -9.55
C ALA A 255 -1.73 16.01 -9.18
N ASP A 256 -2.38 14.86 -9.02
CA ASP A 256 -3.79 14.76 -8.62
C ASP A 256 -3.87 14.22 -7.20
N LEU A 257 -4.13 15.10 -6.23
CA LEU A 257 -4.31 14.79 -4.82
C LEU A 257 -5.79 14.71 -4.41
N THR A 258 -6.75 14.67 -5.37
CA THR A 258 -8.18 14.67 -5.05
C THR A 258 -8.51 13.63 -3.97
N GLY A 259 -9.13 14.07 -2.87
CA GLY A 259 -9.51 13.22 -1.74
C GLY A 259 -8.34 12.63 -0.95
N ALA A 260 -7.10 13.08 -1.17
CA ALA A 260 -5.95 12.64 -0.38
C ALA A 260 -6.00 13.25 1.03
N ASP A 261 -5.57 12.48 2.05
CA ASP A 261 -5.38 12.98 3.40
C ASP A 261 -3.97 13.57 3.54
N ILE A 262 -3.88 14.90 3.65
CA ILE A 262 -2.62 15.65 3.80
C ILE A 262 -2.42 16.19 5.22
N TYR A 263 -3.13 15.68 6.23
CA TYR A 263 -3.04 16.17 7.59
C TYR A 263 -1.59 16.14 8.13
N GLY A 264 -1.08 17.31 8.51
CA GLY A 264 0.29 17.47 9.02
C GLY A 264 1.39 17.23 7.99
N ALA A 265 1.07 17.07 6.70
CA ALA A 265 2.08 17.00 5.64
C ALA A 265 2.77 18.36 5.44
N THR A 266 4.05 18.35 5.05
CA THR A 266 4.79 19.56 4.74
C THR A 266 5.09 19.68 3.26
N PHE A 267 5.02 20.92 2.71
CA PHE A 267 5.21 21.21 1.29
C PHE A 267 6.17 22.40 1.08
N LYS A 268 7.07 22.66 2.03
CA LYS A 268 7.97 23.79 1.94
C LYS A 268 8.81 23.73 0.66
N ASN A 269 8.76 24.79 -0.15
CA ASN A 269 9.44 24.84 -1.44
C ASN A 269 9.04 23.75 -2.44
N ALA A 270 7.89 23.08 -2.26
CA ALA A 270 7.35 22.16 -3.24
C ALA A 270 6.75 22.91 -4.43
N ASP A 271 6.89 22.38 -5.65
CA ASP A 271 6.25 22.92 -6.84
C ASP A 271 4.87 22.28 -7.05
N LEU A 272 3.83 23.01 -6.69
CA LEU A 272 2.43 22.59 -6.81
C LEU A 272 1.74 23.15 -8.09
N THR A 273 2.50 23.71 -9.05
CA THR A 273 1.93 24.35 -10.25
C THR A 273 0.97 23.42 -10.98
N GLY A 274 -0.31 23.79 -11.02
CA GLY A 274 -1.36 23.03 -11.69
C GLY A 274 -1.71 21.69 -11.01
N ALA A 275 -1.28 21.46 -9.78
CA ALA A 275 -1.73 20.33 -8.98
C ALA A 275 -3.22 20.47 -8.63
N ILE A 276 -3.93 19.36 -8.59
CA ILE A 276 -5.30 19.29 -8.06
C ILE A 276 -5.20 18.93 -6.58
N MET A 277 -5.75 19.80 -5.73
CA MET A 277 -5.68 19.65 -4.27
C MET A 277 -6.74 18.65 -3.75
N PRO A 278 -6.72 18.26 -2.46
CA PRO A 278 -7.68 17.29 -1.93
C PRO A 278 -9.16 17.64 -2.11
N ASP A 279 -9.51 18.92 -2.15
CA ASP A 279 -10.85 19.45 -2.40
C ASP A 279 -11.30 19.38 -3.88
N GLY A 280 -10.39 18.98 -4.78
CA GLY A 280 -10.61 18.92 -6.22
C GLY A 280 -10.27 20.19 -6.97
N GLU A 281 -9.88 21.25 -6.27
CA GLU A 281 -9.51 22.53 -6.89
C GLU A 281 -8.06 22.55 -7.38
N VAL A 282 -7.80 23.33 -8.43
CA VAL A 282 -6.42 23.50 -8.93
C VAL A 282 -5.69 24.47 -8.00
N TYR A 283 -4.50 24.07 -7.56
CA TYR A 283 -3.65 24.92 -6.72
C TYR A 283 -3.44 26.31 -7.33
N GLN A 284 -3.79 27.34 -6.57
CA GLN A 284 -3.58 28.75 -6.91
C GLN A 284 -2.48 29.32 -6.00
N PRO A 285 -1.33 29.74 -6.54
CA PRO A 285 -0.34 30.46 -5.72
C PRO A 285 -0.97 31.78 -5.25
N THR A 286 -0.87 32.05 -3.96
CA THR A 286 -1.31 33.35 -3.41
C THR A 286 -0.44 34.47 -3.97
N THR A 287 -1.04 35.35 -4.80
CA THR A 287 -0.40 36.54 -5.33
C THR A 287 -0.36 37.64 -4.26
N SER A 288 0.59 37.58 -3.33
CA SER A 288 1.03 38.75 -2.57
C SER A 288 2.53 38.92 -2.80
N GLU A 289 2.89 39.98 -3.54
CA GLU A 289 4.29 40.43 -3.63
C GLU A 289 4.82 40.69 -2.21
N GLY A 290 5.74 39.84 -1.75
CA GLY A 290 6.45 40.10 -0.49
C GLY A 290 6.85 38.90 0.35
N GLU A 291 6.10 37.83 0.32
CA GLU A 291 6.52 36.56 0.94
C GLU A 291 6.09 35.42 0.02
N ILE A 292 7.05 34.61 -0.40
CA ILE A 292 6.76 33.31 -1.01
C ILE A 292 5.87 32.61 0.00
N GLY A 293 4.57 32.52 -0.32
CA GLY A 293 3.57 31.92 0.55
C GLY A 293 4.05 30.51 0.92
N GLN A 294 4.58 30.42 2.11
CA GLN A 294 4.96 29.12 2.66
C GLN A 294 3.69 28.28 2.68
N PRO A 295 3.76 26.98 2.34
CA PRO A 295 2.64 26.07 2.51
C PRO A 295 2.06 26.03 3.93
N GLU A 296 2.77 26.62 4.90
CA GLU A 296 2.25 26.89 6.26
C GLU A 296 0.98 27.77 6.24
N THR A 297 0.75 28.58 5.19
CA THR A 297 -0.50 29.35 5.06
C THR A 297 -1.64 28.47 4.54
N LEU A 298 -1.33 27.42 3.78
CA LEU A 298 -2.31 26.38 3.43
C LEU A 298 -2.60 25.46 4.64
N LEU A 299 -1.62 25.29 5.55
CA LEU A 299 -1.79 24.59 6.83
C LEU A 299 -2.55 25.44 7.87
N LYS A 300 -2.63 26.80 7.69
CA LYS A 300 -3.44 27.70 8.50
C LYS A 300 -4.80 28.06 7.86
N GLN A 301 -5.05 27.82 6.60
CA GLN A 301 -6.38 27.40 6.23
C GLN A 301 -6.58 26.10 6.99
N GLU A 302 -7.19 26.22 8.18
CA GLU A 302 -7.79 25.11 8.89
C GLU A 302 -8.22 24.13 7.83
N ILE A 303 -7.77 22.87 7.94
CA ILE A 303 -8.44 21.78 7.27
C ILE A 303 -9.85 21.93 7.83
N PHE A 304 -10.68 22.71 7.14
CA PHE A 304 -12.09 22.69 7.40
C PHE A 304 -12.43 21.23 7.16
N MET A 305 -12.56 20.52 8.26
CA MET A 305 -13.42 19.36 8.26
C MET A 305 -14.60 19.82 7.44
N THR A 306 -14.74 19.32 6.22
CA THR A 306 -15.84 19.75 5.38
C THR A 306 -17.08 19.11 5.97
N ARG A 307 -17.50 19.68 7.11
CA ARG A 307 -18.81 19.42 7.69
C ARG A 307 -19.78 20.34 6.99
N GLN A 308 -20.47 19.80 6.02
CA GLN A 308 -21.48 20.52 5.25
C GLN A 308 -22.86 20.08 5.67
N VAL A 309 -23.68 21.03 6.09
CA VAL A 309 -25.11 20.80 6.31
C VAL A 309 -25.81 20.73 4.94
N ILE A 310 -26.49 19.61 4.69
CA ILE A 310 -27.31 19.43 3.48
C ILE A 310 -28.77 19.67 3.84
N ARG A 311 -29.41 20.58 3.13
CA ARG A 311 -30.83 20.91 3.24
C ARG A 311 -31.47 20.91 1.85
N THR A 312 -32.71 20.47 1.77
CA THR A 312 -33.51 20.49 0.53
C THR A 312 -34.98 20.71 0.86
N ASP A 313 -35.61 21.50 0.00
CA ASP A 313 -37.06 21.73 0.07
C ASP A 313 -37.87 20.53 -0.47
N ASN A 314 -37.21 19.55 -1.09
CA ASN A 314 -37.81 18.32 -1.61
C ASN A 314 -38.00 17.22 -0.53
N ALA A 315 -37.63 17.51 0.73
CA ALA A 315 -37.86 16.64 1.88
C ALA A 315 -38.38 17.46 3.05
N PRO A 316 -39.15 16.85 4.01
CA PRO A 316 -39.67 17.56 5.17
C PRO A 316 -38.59 18.30 5.96
N ALA A 317 -38.88 19.53 6.40
CA ALA A 317 -38.00 20.27 7.29
C ALA A 317 -37.87 19.54 8.66
N PRO A 318 -36.70 19.67 9.33
CA PRO A 318 -36.52 19.12 10.67
C PRO A 318 -37.52 19.71 11.68
N VAL A 319 -38.05 18.87 12.52
CA VAL A 319 -39.01 19.28 13.60
C VAL A 319 -38.33 19.44 14.94
N GLY A 320 -37.03 19.73 14.97
CA GLY A 320 -36.26 19.88 16.21
C GLY A 320 -34.80 20.18 15.94
N PRO A 321 -33.92 20.21 16.95
CA PRO A 321 -32.51 20.58 16.81
C PRO A 321 -31.67 19.46 16.09
N TYR A 322 -31.91 19.30 14.78
CA TYR A 322 -31.15 18.41 13.91
C TYR A 322 -31.24 18.89 12.44
N ASN A 323 -30.33 18.41 11.60
CA ASN A 323 -30.34 18.68 10.16
C ASN A 323 -30.77 17.45 9.35
N GLN A 324 -31.28 17.68 8.11
CA GLN A 324 -31.72 16.60 7.23
C GLN A 324 -30.58 15.64 6.91
N ALA A 325 -29.38 16.15 6.59
CA ALA A 325 -28.16 15.38 6.37
C ALA A 325 -26.91 16.20 6.67
N ILE A 326 -25.81 15.53 6.95
CA ILE A 326 -24.46 16.10 7.10
C ILE A 326 -23.52 15.32 6.19
N ALA A 327 -22.80 16.03 5.32
CA ALA A 327 -21.60 15.49 4.67
C ALA A 327 -20.38 15.88 5.51
N ALA A 328 -19.49 14.93 5.75
CA ALA A 328 -18.24 15.17 6.47
C ALA A 328 -17.14 14.27 5.97
N SER A 329 -15.88 14.73 6.07
CA SER A 329 -14.68 13.96 5.76
C SER A 329 -13.69 14.05 6.93
N GLY A 330 -12.98 12.98 7.24
CA GLY A 330 -12.01 12.92 8.34
C GLY A 330 -11.99 11.55 9.02
N THR A 331 -11.33 11.50 10.19
CA THR A 331 -11.33 10.30 11.03
C THR A 331 -12.67 10.15 11.74
N MET A 332 -13.35 9.03 11.53
CA MET A 332 -14.64 8.74 12.16
C MET A 332 -14.44 8.20 13.58
N ILE A 333 -15.17 8.77 14.53
CA ILE A 333 -15.23 8.34 15.91
C ILE A 333 -16.65 7.85 16.18
N PHE A 334 -16.77 6.58 16.55
CA PHE A 334 -18.05 5.95 16.92
C PHE A 334 -18.17 5.92 18.44
N VAL A 335 -19.06 6.69 18.99
CA VAL A 335 -19.37 6.69 20.43
C VAL A 335 -20.53 5.75 20.67
N ALA A 336 -20.30 4.71 21.47
CA ALA A 336 -21.33 3.74 21.85
C ALA A 336 -22.46 4.42 22.64
N GLY A 337 -23.64 3.79 22.68
CA GLY A 337 -24.78 4.30 23.45
C GLY A 337 -24.43 4.64 24.89
N GLN A 338 -24.64 5.88 25.26
CA GLN A 338 -24.41 6.39 26.62
C GLN A 338 -25.73 6.44 27.36
N ILE A 339 -25.73 5.94 28.60
CA ILE A 339 -26.83 6.00 29.54
C ILE A 339 -26.45 6.79 30.78
N ALA A 340 -27.41 7.13 31.63
CA ALA A 340 -27.19 7.98 32.79
C ALA A 340 -26.46 7.27 33.94
N ILE A 341 -25.23 6.78 33.68
CA ILE A 341 -24.33 6.27 34.72
C ILE A 341 -23.37 7.39 35.12
N ASP A 342 -23.33 7.72 36.43
CA ASP A 342 -22.25 8.57 36.95
C ASP A 342 -20.94 7.76 37.03
N PRO A 343 -19.86 8.14 36.31
CA PRO A 343 -18.62 7.36 36.27
C PRO A 343 -17.91 7.25 37.63
N ARG A 344 -18.23 8.11 38.59
CA ARG A 344 -17.64 8.06 39.94
C ARG A 344 -18.37 7.06 40.82
N LEU A 345 -19.68 6.89 40.61
CA LEU A 345 -20.52 5.97 41.38
C LEU A 345 -20.60 4.57 40.73
N GLY A 346 -20.42 4.50 39.42
CA GLY A 346 -20.54 3.26 38.62
C GLY A 346 -21.98 2.76 38.49
N ASP A 347 -22.99 3.58 38.84
CA ASP A 347 -24.40 3.19 38.80
C ASP A 347 -25.28 4.26 38.17
N VAL A 348 -26.50 3.87 37.81
CA VAL A 348 -27.50 4.75 37.21
C VAL A 348 -27.95 5.80 38.20
N VAL A 349 -28.00 7.05 37.76
CA VAL A 349 -28.49 8.20 38.54
C VAL A 349 -29.77 8.76 37.93
N TYR A 350 -30.54 9.47 38.74
CA TYR A 350 -31.76 10.18 38.34
C TYR A 350 -32.85 9.26 37.73
N THR A 351 -33.15 8.11 38.36
CA THR A 351 -33.99 7.03 37.84
C THR A 351 -35.35 7.48 37.33
N ASP A 352 -35.90 8.57 37.89
CA ASP A 352 -37.29 9.06 37.62
C ASP A 352 -37.28 10.44 36.92
N ASP A 353 -36.10 10.96 36.47
CA ASP A 353 -35.98 12.29 35.89
C ASP A 353 -35.22 12.22 34.53
N VAL A 354 -35.99 12.18 33.44
CA VAL A 354 -35.42 12.08 32.09
C VAL A 354 -34.54 13.27 31.71
N LYS A 355 -34.82 14.49 32.23
CA LYS A 355 -33.99 15.66 31.94
C LYS A 355 -32.60 15.49 32.54
N LYS A 356 -32.54 15.14 33.85
CA LYS A 356 -31.24 14.91 34.53
C LYS A 356 -30.52 13.68 33.98
N GLN A 357 -31.24 12.64 33.57
CA GLN A 357 -30.64 11.52 32.84
C GLN A 357 -30.00 12.01 31.53
N THR A 358 -30.70 12.84 30.75
CA THR A 358 -30.15 13.40 29.50
C THR A 358 -28.91 14.25 29.76
N GLU A 359 -28.94 15.11 30.80
CA GLU A 359 -27.77 15.90 31.21
C GLU A 359 -26.56 15.01 31.54
N GLN A 360 -26.77 13.91 32.27
CA GLN A 360 -25.68 12.96 32.58
C GLN A 360 -25.18 12.23 31.32
N VAL A 361 -26.09 11.81 30.44
CA VAL A 361 -25.72 11.19 29.14
C VAL A 361 -24.85 12.14 28.30
N MET A 362 -25.25 13.41 28.20
CA MET A 362 -24.48 14.42 27.44
C MET A 362 -23.12 14.69 28.09
N ALA A 363 -23.02 14.73 29.40
CA ALA A 363 -21.75 14.87 30.11
C ALA A 363 -20.81 13.66 29.86
N ASN A 364 -21.34 12.44 29.85
CA ASN A 364 -20.58 11.23 29.55
C ASN A 364 -20.07 11.27 28.10
N MET A 365 -20.92 11.70 27.15
CA MET A 365 -20.58 11.85 25.74
C MET A 365 -19.48 12.91 25.54
N GLU A 366 -19.59 14.06 26.22
CA GLU A 366 -18.57 15.13 26.19
C GLU A 366 -17.18 14.61 26.64
N ALA A 367 -17.15 13.84 27.73
CA ALA A 367 -15.92 13.26 28.25
C ALA A 367 -15.28 12.30 27.23
N ILE A 368 -16.07 11.45 26.55
CA ILE A 368 -15.56 10.53 25.52
C ILE A 368 -15.09 11.28 24.28
N LEU A 369 -15.84 12.25 23.80
CA LEU A 369 -15.45 13.11 22.68
C LEU A 369 -14.14 13.83 22.99
N THR A 370 -14.03 14.45 24.17
CA THR A 370 -12.79 15.14 24.60
C THR A 370 -11.61 14.19 24.64
N ALA A 371 -11.76 13.00 25.19
CA ALA A 371 -10.69 11.98 25.23
C ALA A 371 -10.24 11.52 23.85
N SER A 372 -11.13 11.59 22.84
CA SER A 372 -10.82 11.27 21.45
C SER A 372 -10.31 12.47 20.62
N GLY A 373 -10.17 13.64 21.23
CA GLY A 373 -9.77 14.89 20.56
C GLY A 373 -10.91 15.58 19.80
N ALA A 374 -12.16 15.14 20.01
CA ALA A 374 -13.35 15.70 19.41
C ALA A 374 -14.16 16.60 20.40
N LYS A 375 -15.10 17.34 19.86
CA LYS A 375 -16.07 18.15 20.58
C LYS A 375 -17.46 17.91 19.98
N PHE A 376 -18.53 18.46 20.60
CA PHE A 376 -19.88 18.36 20.03
C PHE A 376 -20.01 18.94 18.61
N GLU A 377 -19.23 19.96 18.27
CA GLU A 377 -19.19 20.52 16.91
C GLU A 377 -18.70 19.53 15.84
N ASN A 378 -17.97 18.49 16.24
CA ASN A 378 -17.49 17.42 15.37
C ASN A 378 -18.54 16.32 15.14
N VAL A 379 -19.62 16.29 15.92
CA VAL A 379 -20.68 15.27 15.81
C VAL A 379 -21.47 15.48 14.53
N VAL A 380 -21.56 14.44 13.70
CA VAL A 380 -22.27 14.45 12.41
C VAL A 380 -23.58 13.68 12.43
N LYS A 381 -23.70 12.72 13.36
CA LYS A 381 -24.89 11.89 13.53
C LYS A 381 -25.10 11.57 15.01
N THR A 382 -26.38 11.59 15.45
CA THR A 382 -26.79 11.03 16.74
C THR A 382 -28.00 10.11 16.58
N THR A 383 -28.11 9.13 17.47
CA THR A 383 -29.36 8.36 17.66
C THR A 383 -29.80 8.50 19.10
N VAL A 384 -31.05 8.90 19.31
CA VAL A 384 -31.67 9.03 20.64
C VAL A 384 -32.71 7.93 20.81
N PHE A 385 -32.50 7.11 21.80
CA PHE A 385 -33.44 6.03 22.19
C PHE A 385 -34.18 6.44 23.47
N LEU A 386 -35.50 6.39 23.46
CA LEU A 386 -36.36 6.75 24.58
C LEU A 386 -37.13 5.55 25.09
N ALA A 387 -37.28 5.46 26.38
CA ALA A 387 -38.20 4.49 27.00
C ALA A 387 -39.69 4.87 26.77
N ASP A 388 -39.99 6.18 26.72
CA ASP A 388 -41.29 6.74 26.40
C ASP A 388 -41.14 7.96 25.47
N MET A 389 -41.84 7.96 24.31
CA MET A 389 -41.83 9.08 23.37
C MET A 389 -42.47 10.36 23.93
N ASN A 390 -43.25 10.28 24.98
CA ASN A 390 -43.78 11.46 25.68
C ASN A 390 -42.68 12.32 26.30
N ASP A 391 -41.48 11.74 26.54
CA ASP A 391 -40.29 12.44 27.04
C ASP A 391 -39.54 13.22 25.99
N PHE A 392 -39.92 13.09 24.69
CA PHE A 392 -39.21 13.71 23.54
C PHE A 392 -38.97 15.21 23.74
N SER A 393 -39.95 15.98 24.18
CA SER A 393 -39.84 17.42 24.38
C SER A 393 -38.85 17.77 25.50
N ALA A 394 -38.85 16.99 26.59
CA ALA A 394 -37.97 17.19 27.72
C ALA A 394 -36.51 16.90 27.38
N VAL A 395 -36.28 15.81 26.64
CA VAL A 395 -34.94 15.45 26.13
C VAL A 395 -34.43 16.46 25.10
N ASN A 396 -35.30 16.93 24.18
CA ASN A 396 -34.93 17.97 23.22
C ASN A 396 -34.50 19.27 23.87
N ALA A 397 -35.12 19.68 24.96
CA ALA A 397 -34.79 20.90 25.68
C ALA A 397 -33.35 20.86 26.28
N VAL A 398 -32.89 19.67 26.71
CA VAL A 398 -31.51 19.46 27.16
C VAL A 398 -30.57 19.34 25.97
N TYR A 399 -30.92 18.52 24.98
CA TYR A 399 -30.09 18.28 23.78
C TYR A 399 -29.77 19.59 23.02
N ALA A 400 -30.74 20.50 22.91
CA ALA A 400 -30.54 21.80 22.23
C ALA A 400 -29.51 22.73 22.90
N GLN A 401 -29.10 22.44 24.14
CA GLN A 401 -28.04 23.23 24.80
C GLN A 401 -26.64 22.88 24.28
N TYR A 402 -26.47 21.72 23.64
CA TYR A 402 -25.21 21.21 23.15
C TYR A 402 -25.07 21.36 21.64
N PHE A 403 -26.16 21.52 20.90
CA PHE A 403 -26.15 21.63 19.42
C PHE A 403 -26.95 22.85 18.98
N SER A 404 -26.27 23.79 18.31
CA SER A 404 -26.95 24.92 17.69
C SER A 404 -27.76 24.46 16.47
N GLU A 405 -28.83 25.19 16.14
CA GLU A 405 -29.72 24.86 15.02
C GLU A 405 -28.98 24.83 13.68
N GLU A 406 -27.93 25.66 13.52
CA GLU A 406 -27.11 25.75 12.30
C GLU A 406 -26.14 24.58 12.16
N THR A 407 -25.61 24.07 13.28
CA THR A 407 -24.56 23.06 13.30
C THR A 407 -25.00 21.72 13.90
N ALA A 408 -26.28 21.54 14.21
CA ALA A 408 -26.78 20.28 14.77
C ALA A 408 -26.52 19.09 13.83
N PRO A 409 -26.21 17.91 14.39
CA PRO A 409 -26.00 16.69 13.60
C PRO A 409 -27.28 16.21 12.91
N ALA A 410 -27.16 15.31 11.94
CA ALA A 410 -28.30 14.49 11.54
C ALA A 410 -28.72 13.62 12.72
N ARG A 411 -30.06 13.45 12.96
CA ARG A 411 -30.54 12.73 14.14
C ARG A 411 -31.70 11.78 13.81
N ALA A 412 -31.69 10.62 14.44
CA ALA A 412 -32.85 9.78 14.60
C ALA A 412 -33.28 9.79 16.09
N CYS A 413 -34.60 9.76 16.36
CA CYS A 413 -35.11 9.59 17.69
C CYS A 413 -36.24 8.54 17.64
N VAL A 414 -36.15 7.51 18.47
CA VAL A 414 -37.07 6.36 18.46
C VAL A 414 -37.40 5.93 19.87
N GLN A 415 -38.64 5.47 20.07
CA GLN A 415 -39.01 4.74 21.29
C GLN A 415 -38.62 3.28 21.14
N VAL A 416 -38.06 2.69 22.19
CA VAL A 416 -37.67 1.28 22.24
C VAL A 416 -38.43 0.55 23.33
N SER A 417 -38.55 -0.77 23.20
CA SER A 417 -39.29 -1.58 24.18
C SER A 417 -38.63 -1.61 25.57
N ARG A 418 -37.29 -1.45 25.63
CA ARG A 418 -36.52 -1.41 26.86
C ARG A 418 -35.14 -0.91 26.63
N LEU A 419 -34.58 -0.09 27.54
CA LEU A 419 -33.20 0.36 27.59
C LEU A 419 -32.38 -0.42 28.64
N PRO A 420 -31.05 -0.49 28.51
CA PRO A 420 -30.19 -1.10 29.52
C PRO A 420 -30.45 -0.52 30.91
N LYS A 421 -30.38 -1.34 31.94
CA LYS A 421 -30.62 -0.93 33.35
C LYS A 421 -31.95 -0.17 33.58
N ASN A 422 -32.92 -0.25 32.66
CA ASN A 422 -34.21 0.47 32.71
C ASN A 422 -34.08 1.99 32.79
N VAL A 423 -33.07 2.57 32.14
CA VAL A 423 -32.96 4.02 32.02
C VAL A 423 -34.02 4.59 31.09
N LEU A 424 -34.26 5.90 31.17
CA LEU A 424 -35.29 6.60 30.40
C LEU A 424 -34.76 7.06 29.01
N VAL A 425 -33.46 7.25 28.88
CA VAL A 425 -32.82 7.73 27.65
C VAL A 425 -31.44 7.10 27.44
N GLU A 426 -31.10 6.83 26.18
CA GLU A 426 -29.79 6.44 25.71
C GLU A 426 -29.48 7.24 24.45
N ILE A 427 -28.19 7.69 24.27
CA ILE A 427 -27.77 8.43 23.09
C ILE A 427 -26.42 7.89 22.62
N ASP A 428 -26.32 7.58 21.32
CA ASP A 428 -25.05 7.35 20.62
C ASP A 428 -24.70 8.50 19.69
N CYS A 429 -23.44 8.56 19.24
CA CYS A 429 -23.08 9.49 18.19
C CYS A 429 -21.92 9.01 17.32
N ILE A 430 -21.85 9.60 16.13
CA ILE A 430 -20.71 9.54 15.23
C ILE A 430 -20.14 10.95 15.13
N ALA A 431 -18.86 11.11 15.42
CA ALA A 431 -18.13 12.36 15.22
C ALA A 431 -17.03 12.17 14.14
N VAL A 432 -16.57 13.28 13.56
CA VAL A 432 -15.50 13.31 12.54
C VAL A 432 -14.50 14.38 12.92
N ILE A 433 -13.21 14.01 12.98
CA ILE A 433 -12.08 14.89 13.25
C ILE A 433 -11.01 14.78 12.17
#